data_a7e571446bd8e82aa63fc22f1fda69ce
#
_entry.id   a7e571446bd8e82aa63fc22f1fda69ce
#
_cell.length_a   1.000
_cell.length_b   1.000
_cell.length_c   1.000
_cell.angle_alpha   90.00
_cell.angle_beta   90.00
_cell.angle_gamma   90.00
#
_symmetry.space_group_name_H-M   'P 1'
#
loop_
_entity.id
_entity.type
_entity.pdbx_description
1 polymer ?
#
loop_
_entity_poly.entity_id
_entity_poly.type
_entity_poly.pdbx_seq_one_letter_code
_entity_poly.pdbx_strand_id
1 'polypeptide(L)'
;AQENGEDVEFWGLCGLLHDIDFEVYPEEHCKKAPELLAEVNASEEMVHAICSHGYGLCCDVEPVHLMEKIMFTVDELTGLIGACAKMRPSGSITDMDLKSLKKKAALLQLLQ
;
A
#
# COMPACT_ATOMS: atom_id res chain seq x y z
N ALA A 1 -13.88 5.54 0.57
CA ALA A 1 -14.37 6.63 1.42
C ALA A 1 -15.89 6.80 1.29
N GLN A 2 -16.39 7.20 0.13
CA GLN A 2 -17.83 7.48 -0.07
C GLN A 2 -18.76 6.35 0.38
N GLU A 3 -18.48 5.12 0.02
CA GLU A 3 -19.28 3.94 0.38
C GLU A 3 -19.32 3.66 1.89
N ASN A 4 -18.35 4.19 2.64
CA ASN A 4 -18.23 4.03 4.09
C ASN A 4 -18.61 5.30 4.85
N GLY A 5 -19.07 6.35 4.18
CA GLY A 5 -19.43 7.63 4.81
C GLY A 5 -18.24 8.41 5.37
N GLU A 6 -17.04 8.17 4.85
CA GLU A 6 -15.78 8.72 5.32
C GLU A 6 -15.33 9.92 4.47
N ASP A 7 -14.38 10.69 4.98
CA ASP A 7 -13.81 11.85 4.29
C ASP A 7 -13.03 11.44 3.04
N VAL A 8 -13.55 11.81 1.88
CA VAL A 8 -12.99 11.45 0.57
C VAL A 8 -11.66 12.14 0.32
N GLU A 9 -11.53 13.39 0.75
CA GLU A 9 -10.31 14.17 0.55
C GLU A 9 -9.17 13.64 1.42
N PHE A 10 -9.44 13.40 2.70
CA PHE A 10 -8.47 12.81 3.62
C PHE A 10 -7.97 11.44 3.13
N TRP A 11 -8.88 10.55 2.75
CA TRP A 11 -8.50 9.24 2.20
C TRP A 11 -7.70 9.37 0.91
N GLY A 12 -8.10 10.31 0.04
CA GLY A 12 -7.40 10.59 -1.21
C GLY A 12 -5.97 11.07 -0.99
N LEU A 13 -5.75 11.97 -0.01
CA LEU A 13 -4.43 12.47 0.36
C LEU A 13 -3.56 11.38 0.97
N CYS A 14 -4.09 10.56 1.86
CA CYS A 14 -3.36 9.41 2.40
C CYS A 14 -2.92 8.45 1.29
N GLY A 15 -3.79 8.13 0.36
CA GLY A 15 -3.47 7.28 -0.78
C GLY A 15 -2.44 7.90 -1.73
N LEU A 16 -2.47 9.22 -1.93
CA LEU A 16 -1.50 9.94 -2.75
C LEU A 16 -0.10 9.97 -2.12
N LEU A 17 -0.04 10.11 -0.80
CA LEU A 17 1.20 10.35 -0.07
C LEU A 17 1.80 9.10 0.58
N HIS A 18 1.15 7.93 0.50
CA HIS A 18 1.58 6.74 1.25
C HIS A 18 3.02 6.31 0.95
N ASP A 19 3.48 6.49 -0.27
CA ASP A 19 4.84 6.16 -0.75
C ASP A 19 5.75 7.39 -0.86
N ILE A 20 5.48 8.48 -0.12
CA ILE A 20 6.21 9.77 -0.25
C ILE A 20 7.73 9.62 -0.12
N ASP A 21 8.21 8.65 0.63
CA ASP A 21 9.63 8.39 0.85
C ASP A 21 10.21 7.31 -0.07
N PHE A 22 9.39 6.53 -0.75
CA PHE A 22 9.82 5.32 -1.45
C PHE A 22 10.80 5.59 -2.61
N GLU A 23 10.57 6.64 -3.39
CA GLU A 23 11.42 6.96 -4.55
C GLU A 23 12.81 7.46 -4.16
N VAL A 24 12.89 8.26 -3.09
CA VAL A 24 14.14 8.92 -2.67
C VAL A 24 14.87 8.13 -1.58
N TYR A 25 14.14 7.45 -0.72
CA TYR A 25 14.67 6.69 0.42
C TYR A 25 14.15 5.24 0.47
N PRO A 26 14.33 4.43 -0.59
CA PRO A 26 13.74 3.08 -0.65
C PRO A 26 14.18 2.17 0.50
N GLU A 27 15.42 2.32 0.98
CA GLU A 27 15.96 1.53 2.11
C GLU A 27 15.44 1.99 3.48
N GLU A 28 14.83 3.17 3.52
CA GLU A 28 14.26 3.76 4.73
C GLU A 28 12.75 4.01 4.58
N HIS A 29 12.11 3.26 3.68
CA HIS A 29 10.67 3.35 3.43
C HIS A 29 9.86 3.22 4.73
N CYS A 30 8.82 4.02 4.87
CA CYS A 30 8.01 4.27 6.08
C CYS A 30 8.75 4.95 7.24
N LYS A 31 10.07 4.87 7.31
CA LYS A 31 10.86 5.51 8.38
C LYS A 31 11.11 6.99 8.10
N LYS A 32 11.27 7.35 6.83
CA LYS A 32 11.43 8.74 6.39
C LYS A 32 10.10 9.46 6.16
N ALA A 33 9.01 8.73 5.99
CA ALA A 33 7.70 9.32 5.75
C ALA A 33 7.27 10.35 6.81
N PRO A 34 7.43 10.13 8.13
CA PRO A 34 7.06 11.14 9.13
C PRO A 34 7.79 12.46 8.97
N GLU A 35 9.08 12.42 8.62
CA GLU A 35 9.93 13.60 8.42
C GLU A 35 9.45 14.41 7.21
N LEU A 36 9.22 13.74 6.07
CA LEU A 36 8.72 14.37 4.86
C LEU A 36 7.29 14.91 5.01
N LEU A 37 6.44 14.18 5.72
CA LEU A 37 5.07 14.59 5.99
C LEU A 37 5.01 15.82 6.93
N ALA A 38 5.97 15.97 7.83
CA ALA A 38 6.09 17.16 8.66
C ALA A 38 6.38 18.42 7.84
N GLU A 39 7.14 18.31 6.75
CA GLU A 39 7.43 19.44 5.86
C GLU A 39 6.16 20.01 5.18
N VAL A 40 5.16 19.17 4.98
CA VAL A 40 3.86 19.56 4.39
C VAL A 40 2.78 19.77 5.44
N ASN A 41 3.14 19.83 6.73
CA ASN A 41 2.24 20.02 7.86
C ASN A 41 1.12 18.97 7.93
N ALA A 42 1.39 17.72 7.58
CA ALA A 42 0.44 16.63 7.72
C ALA A 42 0.05 16.44 9.20
N SER A 43 -1.23 16.09 9.44
CA SER A 43 -1.70 15.80 10.80
C SER A 43 -1.09 14.50 11.33
N GLU A 44 -1.04 14.34 12.66
CA GLU A 44 -0.58 13.09 13.28
C GLU A 44 -1.39 11.89 12.82
N GLU A 45 -2.70 12.09 12.61
CA GLU A 45 -3.60 11.06 12.07
C GLU A 45 -3.20 10.63 10.66
N MET A 46 -2.83 11.59 9.80
CA MET A 46 -2.36 11.30 8.45
C MET A 46 -1.01 10.58 8.47
N VAL A 47 -0.09 11.00 9.33
CA VAL A 47 1.22 10.35 9.50
C VAL A 47 1.05 8.90 9.95
N HIS A 48 0.19 8.66 10.95
CA HIS A 48 -0.13 7.31 11.42
C HIS A 48 -0.73 6.46 10.29
N ALA A 49 -1.71 7.00 9.59
CA ALA A 49 -2.37 6.30 8.49
C ALA A 49 -1.38 5.90 7.39
N ILE A 50 -0.51 6.82 6.99
CA ILE A 50 0.50 6.57 5.95
C ILE A 50 1.53 5.55 6.43
N CYS A 51 2.09 5.70 7.63
CA CYS A 51 3.08 4.74 8.13
C CYS A 51 2.51 3.34 8.29
N SER A 52 1.23 3.21 8.67
CA SER A 52 0.61 1.91 8.94
C SER A 52 0.50 0.99 7.72
N HIS A 53 0.62 1.52 6.48
CA HIS A 53 0.58 0.67 5.28
C HIS A 53 1.79 -0.29 5.21
N GLY A 54 2.91 0.05 5.83
CA GLY A 54 4.10 -0.80 5.91
C GLY A 54 4.19 -1.72 7.13
N TYR A 55 3.10 -1.88 7.88
CA TYR A 55 3.08 -2.69 9.09
C TYR A 55 3.59 -4.12 8.89
N GLY A 56 4.51 -4.53 9.76
CA GLY A 56 5.12 -5.85 9.69
C GLY A 56 6.17 -6.06 8.60
N LEU A 57 6.35 -5.08 7.68
CA LEU A 57 7.38 -5.11 6.64
C LEU A 57 8.50 -4.10 6.92
N CYS A 58 8.15 -2.84 7.04
CA CYS A 58 9.11 -1.73 7.23
C CYS A 58 8.85 -0.89 8.47
N CYS A 59 7.73 -1.07 9.16
CA CYS A 59 7.41 -0.37 10.40
C CYS A 59 6.55 -1.23 11.33
N ASP A 60 6.43 -0.76 12.60
CA ASP A 60 5.62 -1.39 13.65
C ASP A 60 4.31 -0.64 13.95
N VAL A 61 3.91 0.27 13.05
CA VAL A 61 2.66 1.04 13.19
C VAL A 61 1.50 0.21 12.68
N GLU A 62 0.70 -0.31 13.61
CA GLU A 62 -0.44 -1.19 13.27
C GLU A 62 -1.61 -0.40 12.65
N PRO A 63 -2.20 -0.87 11.54
CA PRO A 63 -3.40 -0.25 10.97
C PRO A 63 -4.61 -0.47 11.89
N VAL A 64 -5.18 0.61 12.41
CA VAL A 64 -6.32 0.60 13.34
C VAL A 64 -7.61 1.03 12.65
N HIS A 65 -7.57 2.18 11.95
CA HIS A 65 -8.73 2.72 11.25
C HIS A 65 -9.08 1.88 10.02
N LEU A 66 -10.37 1.88 9.63
CA LEU A 66 -10.84 1.15 8.45
C LEU A 66 -10.06 1.52 7.17
N MET A 67 -9.81 2.81 6.96
CA MET A 67 -9.02 3.30 5.83
C MET A 67 -7.62 2.72 5.81
N GLU A 68 -6.95 2.68 6.95
CA GLU A 68 -5.60 2.13 7.07
C GLU A 68 -5.56 0.65 6.71
N LYS A 69 -6.55 -0.12 7.17
CA LYS A 69 -6.70 -1.55 6.83
C LYS A 69 -6.97 -1.77 5.35
N ILE A 70 -7.78 -0.91 4.75
CA ILE A 70 -8.05 -0.96 3.32
C ILE A 70 -6.79 -0.62 2.53
N MET A 71 -6.07 0.45 2.90
CA MET A 71 -4.84 0.87 2.22
C MET A 71 -3.77 -0.22 2.30
N PHE A 72 -3.50 -0.78 3.48
CA PHE A 72 -2.60 -1.91 3.68
C PHE A 72 -2.94 -3.10 2.78
N THR A 73 -4.22 -3.47 2.72
CA THR A 73 -4.69 -4.61 1.93
C THR A 73 -4.59 -4.35 0.42
N VAL A 74 -4.96 -3.16 -0.03
CA VAL A 74 -4.97 -2.79 -1.46
C VAL A 74 -3.54 -2.64 -1.99
N ASP A 75 -2.65 -2.07 -1.21
CA ASP A 75 -1.25 -1.91 -1.59
C ASP A 75 -0.58 -3.26 -1.82
N GLU A 76 -0.66 -4.16 -0.86
CA GLU A 76 -0.18 -5.54 -0.98
C GLU A 76 -0.79 -6.27 -2.21
N LEU A 77 -2.08 -6.10 -2.44
CA LEU A 77 -2.77 -6.72 -3.57
C LEU A 77 -2.28 -6.16 -4.91
N THR A 78 -2.09 -4.85 -5.01
CA THR A 78 -1.62 -4.23 -6.26
C THR A 78 -0.19 -4.63 -6.59
N GLY A 79 0.66 -4.73 -5.58
CA GLY A 79 2.01 -5.28 -5.71
C GLY A 79 2.01 -6.72 -6.24
N LEU A 80 1.15 -7.58 -5.68
CA LEU A 80 0.98 -8.95 -6.14
C LEU A 80 0.50 -9.02 -7.59
N ILE A 81 -0.49 -8.21 -7.96
CA ILE A 81 -1.01 -8.13 -9.33
C ILE A 81 0.10 -7.72 -10.31
N GLY A 82 0.86 -6.69 -9.96
CA GLY A 82 1.99 -6.21 -10.77
C GLY A 82 3.07 -7.27 -10.95
N ALA A 83 3.47 -7.95 -9.88
CA ALA A 83 4.43 -9.05 -9.94
C ALA A 83 3.93 -10.21 -10.82
N CYS A 84 2.67 -10.60 -10.66
CA CYS A 84 2.06 -11.63 -11.49
C CYS A 84 2.01 -11.26 -12.98
N ALA A 85 1.73 -9.99 -13.30
CA ALA A 85 1.75 -9.51 -14.67
C ALA A 85 3.14 -9.61 -15.30
N LYS A 86 4.17 -9.17 -14.60
CA LYS A 86 5.58 -9.25 -15.07
C LYS A 86 6.04 -10.68 -15.35
N MET A 87 5.50 -11.67 -14.65
CA MET A 87 5.81 -13.09 -14.86
C MET A 87 5.09 -13.71 -16.07
N ARG A 88 4.22 -12.98 -16.74
CA ARG A 88 3.49 -13.46 -17.92
C ARG A 88 4.28 -13.15 -19.19
N PRO A 89 4.13 -13.95 -20.26
CA PRO A 89 4.77 -13.66 -21.54
C PRO A 89 4.39 -12.30 -22.13
N SER A 90 3.14 -11.83 -21.85
CA SER A 90 2.65 -10.53 -22.31
C SER A 90 3.18 -9.37 -21.47
N GLY A 91 3.62 -9.62 -20.23
CA GLY A 91 3.97 -8.56 -19.27
C GLY A 91 2.79 -7.66 -18.86
N SER A 92 1.56 -8.05 -19.18
CA SER A 92 0.36 -7.22 -19.05
C SER A 92 -0.65 -7.81 -18.06
N ILE A 93 -1.42 -6.92 -17.44
CA ILE A 93 -2.57 -7.29 -16.60
C ILE A 93 -3.84 -7.54 -17.44
N THR A 94 -3.89 -7.05 -18.68
CA THR A 94 -5.11 -7.04 -19.50
C THR A 94 -5.57 -8.43 -19.91
N ASP A 95 -4.66 -9.39 -20.00
CA ASP A 95 -4.95 -10.79 -20.35
C ASP A 95 -4.91 -11.72 -19.12
N MET A 96 -4.81 -11.15 -17.90
CA MET A 96 -4.76 -11.91 -16.66
C MET A 96 -6.15 -12.14 -16.09
N ASP A 97 -6.51 -13.41 -15.89
CA ASP A 97 -7.75 -13.77 -15.23
C ASP A 97 -7.57 -13.97 -13.70
N LEU A 98 -8.68 -13.89 -12.97
CA LEU A 98 -8.72 -14.07 -11.53
C LEU A 98 -8.21 -15.45 -11.09
N LYS A 99 -8.44 -16.50 -11.88
CA LYS A 99 -8.00 -17.86 -11.58
C LYS A 99 -6.49 -17.98 -11.62
N SER A 100 -5.85 -17.35 -12.60
CA SER A 100 -4.39 -17.29 -12.74
C SER A 100 -3.77 -16.52 -11.57
N LEU A 101 -4.37 -15.38 -11.18
CA LEU A 101 -3.91 -14.59 -10.03
C LEU A 101 -3.99 -15.39 -8.72
N LYS A 102 -5.14 -16.04 -8.45
CA LYS A 102 -5.33 -16.87 -7.24
C LYS A 102 -4.33 -18.02 -7.16
N LYS A 103 -4.04 -18.68 -8.29
CA LYS A 103 -3.05 -19.76 -8.34
C LYS A 103 -1.64 -19.26 -8.00
N LYS A 104 -1.25 -18.10 -8.48
CA LYS A 104 0.06 -17.51 -8.19
C LYS A 104 0.15 -16.99 -6.77
N ALA A 105 -0.90 -16.37 -6.24
CA ALA A 105 -0.97 -15.96 -4.85
C ALA A 105 -0.79 -17.14 -3.89
N ALA A 106 -1.48 -18.26 -4.13
CA ALA A 106 -1.34 -19.48 -3.34
C ALA A 106 0.08 -20.05 -3.40
N LEU A 107 0.73 -19.99 -4.58
CA LEU A 107 2.12 -20.44 -4.75
C LEU A 107 3.09 -19.57 -3.94
N LEU A 108 2.91 -18.25 -3.93
CA LEU A 108 3.74 -17.33 -3.14
C LEU A 108 3.61 -17.56 -1.64
N GLN A 109 2.40 -17.88 -1.14
CA GLN A 109 2.19 -18.25 0.26
C GLN A 109 2.94 -19.52 0.68
N LEU A 110 3.14 -20.45 -0.26
CA LEU A 110 3.90 -21.69 0.02
C LEU A 110 5.42 -21.46 0.05
N LEU A 111 5.90 -20.34 -0.43
CA LEU A 111 7.33 -20.00 -0.48
C LEU A 111 7.78 -19.11 0.70
N GLN A 112 6.85 -18.67 1.56
CA GLN A 112 7.11 -17.95 2.80
C GLN A 112 7.21 -18.90 4.00
#